data_4d603217ef4e5bcc0e92812e6acfba98
#
_entry.id   4d603217ef4e5bcc0e92812e6acfba98
#
_cell.length_a   1.000
_cell.length_b   1.000
_cell.length_c   1.000
_cell.angle_alpha   90.00
_cell.angle_beta   90.00
_cell.angle_gamma   90.00
#
_symmetry.space_group_name_H-M   'P 1'
#
loop_
_entity.id
_entity.type
_entity.pdbx_description
1 polymer ?
#
loop_
_entity_poly.entity_id
_entity_poly.type
_entity_poly.pdbx_seq_one_letter_code
_entity_poly.pdbx_strand_id
1 'polypeptide(L)'
;MANEEILTYLQDVLDAINDMQSCFIDFPNRYDLFEKDIMRKCVVERKTEIMGEAINRIRKIDPTIEIPNARAIIATRNRIIHAYDNVQPTFLWGLVIKHIPELKKDIERIIIEYEKRYKDECGSNV
;
A
#
# COMPACT_ATOMS: atom_id res chain seq x y z
N MET A 1 4.03 19.79 9.25
CA MET A 1 5.21 19.20 9.88
C MET A 1 5.41 17.80 9.37
N ALA A 2 6.66 17.32 9.37
CA ALA A 2 7.01 16.05 8.72
C ALA A 2 6.22 14.85 9.24
N ASN A 3 6.08 14.71 10.57
CA ASN A 3 5.35 13.56 11.14
C ASN A 3 3.87 13.56 10.77
N GLU A 4 3.26 14.73 10.69
CA GLU A 4 1.87 14.87 10.28
C GLU A 4 1.67 14.48 8.81
N GLU A 5 2.59 14.93 7.93
CA GLU A 5 2.53 14.57 6.51
C GLU A 5 2.73 13.07 6.31
N ILE A 6 3.68 12.48 7.03
CA ILE A 6 3.93 11.03 6.96
C ILE A 6 2.69 10.27 7.40
N LEU A 7 2.05 10.69 8.50
CA LEU A 7 0.80 10.06 8.96
C LEU A 7 -0.29 10.12 7.91
N THR A 8 -0.43 11.24 7.22
CA THR A 8 -1.42 11.39 6.15
C THR A 8 -1.17 10.38 5.03
N TYR A 9 0.09 10.25 4.57
CA TYR A 9 0.42 9.29 3.52
C TYR A 9 0.30 7.84 3.98
N LEU A 10 0.66 7.55 5.24
CA LEU A 10 0.46 6.20 5.80
C LEU A 10 -1.02 5.83 5.83
N GLN A 11 -1.88 6.80 6.19
CA GLN A 11 -3.32 6.57 6.18
C GLN A 11 -3.83 6.32 4.75
N ASP A 12 -3.28 7.04 3.76
CA ASP A 12 -3.62 6.81 2.36
C ASP A 12 -3.27 5.37 1.93
N VAL A 13 -2.12 4.88 2.37
CA VAL A 13 -1.72 3.48 2.09
C VAL A 13 -2.70 2.52 2.75
N LEU A 14 -3.03 2.74 4.02
CA LEU A 14 -3.95 1.87 4.76
C LEU A 14 -5.34 1.86 4.13
N ASP A 15 -5.84 3.03 3.74
CA ASP A 15 -7.14 3.15 3.08
C ASP A 15 -7.16 2.37 1.76
N ALA A 16 -6.09 2.49 0.96
CA ALA A 16 -5.97 1.74 -0.29
C ALA A 16 -5.93 0.22 -0.05
N ILE A 17 -5.22 -0.22 1.00
CA ILE A 17 -5.19 -1.64 1.39
C ILE A 17 -6.60 -2.12 1.75
N ASN A 18 -7.29 -1.37 2.60
CA ASN A 18 -8.63 -1.75 3.06
C ASN A 18 -9.64 -1.78 1.90
N ASP A 19 -9.56 -0.82 1.00
CA ASP A 19 -10.41 -0.80 -0.20
C ASP A 19 -10.15 -2.02 -1.08
N MET A 20 -8.87 -2.35 -1.28
CA MET A 20 -8.48 -3.53 -2.06
C MET A 20 -9.02 -4.80 -1.41
N GLN A 21 -8.79 -4.98 -0.10
CA GLN A 21 -9.22 -6.17 0.61
C GLN A 21 -10.75 -6.31 0.63
N SER A 22 -11.49 -5.20 0.70
CA SER A 22 -12.95 -5.25 0.70
C SER A 22 -13.51 -5.83 -0.60
N CYS A 23 -12.78 -5.72 -1.71
CA CYS A 23 -13.19 -6.32 -2.98
C CYS A 23 -13.02 -7.84 -3.01
N PHE A 24 -12.32 -8.41 -2.03
CA PHE A 24 -12.01 -9.85 -1.99
C PHE A 24 -12.62 -10.59 -0.80
N ILE A 25 -13.47 -9.95 0.01
CA ILE A 25 -14.05 -10.56 1.22
C ILE A 25 -14.70 -11.90 0.92
N ASP A 26 -15.53 -11.96 -0.10
CA ASP A 26 -16.25 -13.19 -0.49
C ASP A 26 -15.64 -13.86 -1.73
N PHE A 27 -14.47 -13.44 -2.12
CA PHE A 27 -13.81 -13.97 -3.30
C PHE A 27 -12.95 -15.18 -2.92
N PRO A 28 -13.12 -16.33 -3.61
CA PRO A 28 -12.35 -17.52 -3.28
C PRO A 28 -10.87 -17.37 -3.65
N ASN A 29 -10.02 -18.11 -2.95
CA ASN A 29 -8.59 -18.14 -3.26
C ASN A 29 -8.36 -18.99 -4.52
N ARG A 30 -8.78 -18.45 -5.66
CA ARG A 30 -8.67 -19.10 -6.96
C ARG A 30 -8.15 -18.12 -8.00
N TYR A 31 -6.92 -18.33 -8.42
CA TYR A 31 -6.26 -17.50 -9.42
C TYR A 31 -7.02 -17.48 -10.76
N ASP A 32 -7.55 -18.63 -11.18
CA ASP A 32 -8.26 -18.74 -12.45
C ASP A 32 -9.48 -17.81 -12.52
N LEU A 33 -10.15 -17.57 -11.39
CA LEU A 33 -11.25 -16.63 -11.33
C LEU A 33 -10.75 -15.18 -11.36
N PHE A 34 -9.67 -14.90 -10.66
CA PHE A 34 -9.07 -13.56 -10.65
C PHE A 34 -8.56 -13.15 -12.03
N GLU A 35 -7.90 -14.06 -12.72
CA GLU A 35 -7.34 -13.81 -14.06
C GLU A 35 -8.40 -13.28 -15.03
N LYS A 36 -9.63 -13.74 -14.91
CA LYS A 36 -10.75 -13.37 -15.78
C LYS A 36 -11.54 -12.16 -15.26
N ASP A 37 -11.24 -11.71 -14.04
CA ASP A 37 -12.00 -10.66 -13.38
C ASP A 37 -11.40 -9.29 -13.69
N ILE A 38 -11.89 -8.66 -14.77
CA ILE A 38 -11.38 -7.38 -15.24
C ILE A 38 -11.52 -6.30 -14.17
N MET A 39 -12.66 -6.24 -13.49
CA MET A 39 -12.92 -5.20 -12.48
C MET A 39 -11.97 -5.30 -11.30
N ARG A 40 -11.76 -6.51 -10.76
CA ARG A 40 -10.85 -6.70 -9.64
C ARG A 40 -9.41 -6.43 -10.04
N LYS A 41 -9.00 -6.83 -11.24
CA LYS A 41 -7.65 -6.50 -11.74
C LYS A 41 -7.44 -4.98 -11.80
N CYS A 42 -8.42 -4.25 -12.30
CA CYS A 42 -8.35 -2.78 -12.36
C CYS A 42 -8.25 -2.16 -10.96
N VAL A 43 -9.01 -2.67 -10.00
CA VAL A 43 -8.94 -2.19 -8.60
C VAL A 43 -7.55 -2.42 -8.03
N VAL A 44 -7.00 -3.62 -8.20
CA VAL A 44 -5.66 -3.95 -7.69
C VAL A 44 -4.60 -3.04 -8.32
N GLU A 45 -4.64 -2.84 -9.63
CA GLU A 45 -3.71 -1.95 -10.32
C GLU A 45 -3.81 -0.52 -9.78
N ARG A 46 -5.02 0.02 -9.68
CA ARG A 46 -5.22 1.41 -9.24
C ARG A 46 -4.78 1.61 -7.79
N LYS A 47 -5.15 0.69 -6.91
CA LYS A 47 -4.77 0.80 -5.50
C LYS A 47 -3.26 0.62 -5.31
N THR A 48 -2.62 -0.21 -6.12
CA THR A 48 -1.17 -0.36 -6.11
C THR A 48 -0.47 0.93 -6.53
N GLU A 49 -0.98 1.64 -7.53
CA GLU A 49 -0.44 2.94 -7.92
C GLU A 49 -0.54 3.95 -6.77
N ILE A 50 -1.69 4.02 -6.13
CA ILE A 50 -1.93 4.93 -4.99
C ILE A 50 -0.96 4.63 -3.85
N MET A 51 -0.83 3.36 -3.47
CA MET A 51 0.07 2.94 -2.41
C MET A 51 1.53 3.26 -2.74
N GLY A 52 1.96 2.94 -3.95
CA GLY A 52 3.33 3.17 -4.38
C GLY A 52 3.69 4.65 -4.39
N GLU A 53 2.78 5.50 -4.84
CA GLU A 53 2.98 6.94 -4.83
C GLU A 53 3.10 7.48 -3.41
N ALA A 54 2.21 7.05 -2.51
CA ALA A 54 2.24 7.48 -1.12
C ALA A 54 3.54 7.04 -0.42
N ILE A 55 3.97 5.80 -0.63
CA ILE A 55 5.22 5.28 -0.08
C ILE A 55 6.42 6.08 -0.58
N ASN A 56 6.45 6.42 -1.86
CA ASN A 56 7.53 7.24 -2.41
C ASN A 56 7.57 8.63 -1.78
N ARG A 57 6.42 9.23 -1.52
CA ARG A 57 6.34 10.54 -0.84
C ARG A 57 6.82 10.45 0.60
N ILE A 58 6.45 9.39 1.31
CA ILE A 58 6.95 9.15 2.67
C ILE A 58 8.48 9.07 2.68
N ARG A 59 9.06 8.33 1.75
CA ARG A 59 10.52 8.16 1.64
C ARG A 59 11.24 9.45 1.28
N LYS A 60 10.60 10.37 0.59
CA LYS A 60 11.17 11.70 0.32
C LYS A 60 11.23 12.56 1.58
N ILE A 61 10.25 12.42 2.46
CA ILE A 61 10.21 13.16 3.72
C ILE A 61 11.19 12.55 4.72
N ASP A 62 11.19 11.22 4.84
CA ASP A 62 12.07 10.49 5.75
C ASP A 62 12.73 9.31 5.01
N PRO A 63 13.94 9.53 4.43
CA PRO A 63 14.64 8.47 3.72
C PRO A 63 15.05 7.28 4.61
N THR A 64 15.01 7.45 5.93
CA THR A 64 15.41 6.39 6.87
C THR A 64 14.27 5.44 7.21
N ILE A 65 13.05 5.75 6.83
CA ILE A 65 11.90 4.91 7.17
C ILE A 65 11.99 3.56 6.46
N GLU A 66 11.76 2.50 7.21
CA GLU A 66 11.73 1.15 6.67
C GLU A 66 10.29 0.63 6.66
N ILE A 67 9.83 0.24 5.47
CA ILE A 67 8.53 -0.39 5.27
C ILE A 67 8.83 -1.75 4.63
N PRO A 68 8.95 -2.83 5.44
CA PRO A 68 9.52 -4.11 4.98
C PRO A 68 8.88 -4.70 3.74
N ASN A 69 7.56 -4.59 3.59
CA ASN A 69 6.85 -5.21 2.47
C ASN A 69 6.54 -4.24 1.33
N ALA A 70 7.15 -3.05 1.32
CA ALA A 70 6.89 -2.03 0.29
C ALA A 70 7.53 -2.37 -1.06
N ARG A 71 8.58 -3.17 -1.07
CA ARG A 71 9.35 -3.45 -2.29
C ARG A 71 8.49 -4.04 -3.41
N ALA A 72 7.64 -5.00 -3.08
CA ALA A 72 6.75 -5.62 -4.07
C ALA A 72 5.75 -4.61 -4.64
N ILE A 73 5.25 -3.71 -3.78
CA ILE A 73 4.31 -2.66 -4.19
C ILE A 73 4.98 -1.70 -5.18
N ILE A 74 6.17 -1.23 -4.85
CA ILE A 74 6.92 -0.29 -5.70
C ILE A 74 7.27 -0.95 -7.03
N ALA A 75 7.73 -2.21 -7.01
CA ALA A 75 8.07 -2.94 -8.22
C ALA A 75 6.86 -3.11 -9.13
N THR A 76 5.70 -3.46 -8.56
CA THR A 76 4.48 -3.65 -9.34
C THR A 76 3.98 -2.31 -9.89
N ARG A 77 4.01 -1.25 -9.07
CA ARG A 77 3.65 0.09 -9.54
C ARG A 77 4.50 0.51 -10.74
N ASN A 78 5.81 0.26 -10.67
CA ASN A 78 6.70 0.60 -11.78
C ASN A 78 6.35 -0.17 -13.05
N ARG A 79 5.95 -1.43 -12.93
CA ARG A 79 5.46 -2.22 -14.07
C ARG A 79 4.18 -1.64 -14.66
N ILE A 80 3.24 -1.23 -13.80
CA ILE A 80 1.97 -0.63 -14.24
C ILE A 80 2.22 0.66 -15.02
N ILE A 81 3.11 1.51 -14.52
CA ILE A 81 3.39 2.83 -15.11
C ILE A 81 4.20 2.71 -16.40
N HIS A 82 5.19 1.83 -16.44
CA HIS A 82 6.15 1.74 -17.55
C HIS A 82 5.84 0.65 -18.57
N ALA A 83 4.90 -0.24 -18.27
CA ALA A 83 4.50 -1.28 -19.20
C ALA A 83 3.36 -0.76 -20.07
N TYR A 84 3.58 -0.68 -21.38
CA TYR A 84 2.52 -0.36 -22.32
C TYR A 84 1.60 -1.57 -22.53
N ASP A 85 2.06 -2.75 -22.15
CA ASP A 85 1.28 -3.97 -22.14
C ASP A 85 0.73 -4.21 -20.73
N ASN A 86 -0.27 -5.05 -20.62
CA ASN A 86 -0.90 -5.37 -19.34
C ASN A 86 0.10 -6.00 -18.38
N VAL A 87 0.06 -5.56 -17.12
CA VAL A 87 0.77 -6.23 -16.03
C VAL A 87 0.18 -7.64 -15.91
N GLN A 88 1.07 -8.63 -15.81
CA GLN A 88 0.61 -10.01 -15.71
C GLN A 88 -0.24 -10.21 -14.45
N PRO A 89 -1.42 -10.84 -14.59
CA PRO A 89 -2.31 -11.05 -13.44
C PRO A 89 -1.67 -11.82 -12.29
N THR A 90 -0.66 -12.65 -12.57
CA THR A 90 0.06 -13.39 -11.53
C THR A 90 0.74 -12.47 -10.53
N PHE A 91 1.30 -11.34 -10.99
CA PHE A 91 1.92 -10.35 -10.09
C PHE A 91 0.87 -9.68 -9.20
N LEU A 92 -0.27 -9.31 -9.80
CA LEU A 92 -1.35 -8.68 -9.06
C LEU A 92 -1.94 -9.62 -8.02
N TRP A 93 -2.13 -10.88 -8.39
CA TRP A 93 -2.65 -11.89 -7.46
C TRP A 93 -1.69 -12.15 -6.31
N GLY A 94 -0.38 -12.20 -6.60
CA GLY A 94 0.64 -12.32 -5.58
C GLY A 94 0.59 -11.19 -4.56
N LEU A 95 0.33 -9.96 -5.00
CA LEU A 95 0.14 -8.83 -4.09
C LEU A 95 -1.03 -9.07 -3.16
N VAL A 96 -2.20 -9.41 -3.71
CA VAL A 96 -3.44 -9.58 -2.93
C VAL A 96 -3.28 -10.67 -1.88
N ILE A 97 -2.72 -11.81 -2.25
CA ILE A 97 -2.69 -13.00 -1.39
C ILE A 97 -1.53 -12.94 -0.39
N LYS A 98 -0.36 -12.46 -0.83
CA LYS A 98 0.86 -12.58 -0.03
C LYS A 98 1.31 -11.24 0.54
N HIS A 99 1.49 -10.24 -0.30
CA HIS A 99 2.18 -9.01 0.11
C HIS A 99 1.28 -8.01 0.85
N ILE A 100 0.03 -7.88 0.43
CA ILE A 100 -0.89 -6.91 1.04
C ILE A 100 -1.20 -7.23 2.50
N PRO A 101 -1.51 -8.48 2.90
CA PRO A 101 -1.74 -8.77 4.31
C PRO A 101 -0.55 -8.44 5.22
N GLU A 102 0.66 -8.72 4.74
CA GLU A 102 1.88 -8.41 5.49
C GLU A 102 2.14 -6.90 5.54
N LEU A 103 1.96 -6.21 4.42
CA LEU A 103 2.10 -4.76 4.36
C LEU A 103 1.13 -4.08 5.31
N LYS A 104 -0.09 -4.56 5.40
CA LYS A 104 -1.09 -4.00 6.33
C LYS A 104 -0.59 -4.01 7.76
N LYS A 105 -0.01 -5.11 8.20
CA LYS A 105 0.56 -5.23 9.54
C LYS A 105 1.67 -4.19 9.77
N ASP A 106 2.55 -4.04 8.78
CA ASP A 106 3.64 -3.08 8.86
C ASP A 106 3.12 -1.64 8.94
N ILE A 107 2.16 -1.30 8.08
CA ILE A 107 1.60 0.05 8.05
C ILE A 107 0.87 0.38 9.35
N GLU A 108 0.07 -0.54 9.88
CA GLU A 108 -0.62 -0.34 11.15
C GLU A 108 0.37 -0.09 12.29
N ARG A 109 1.44 -0.87 12.35
CA ARG A 109 2.50 -0.71 13.34
C ARG A 109 3.19 0.65 13.20
N ILE A 110 3.53 1.03 11.99
CA ILE A 110 4.24 2.29 11.71
C ILE A 110 3.34 3.50 12.02
N ILE A 111 2.05 3.41 11.73
CA ILE A 111 1.07 4.46 12.07
C ILE A 111 1.10 4.71 13.59
N ILE A 112 1.03 3.65 14.39
CA ILE A 112 1.05 3.77 15.86
C ILE A 112 2.33 4.46 16.31
N GLU A 113 3.47 4.09 15.73
CA GLU A 113 4.76 4.69 16.05
C GLU A 113 4.80 6.19 15.72
N TYR A 114 4.32 6.58 14.54
CA TYR A 114 4.30 7.99 14.12
C TYR A 114 3.24 8.81 14.84
N GLU A 115 2.11 8.21 15.20
CA GLU A 115 1.11 8.88 16.05
C GLU A 115 1.71 9.24 17.40
N LYS A 116 2.48 8.35 17.98
CA LYS A 116 3.18 8.60 19.24
C LYS A 116 4.18 9.74 19.10
N ARG A 117 4.98 9.73 18.03
CA ARG A 117 5.93 10.82 17.75
C ARG A 117 5.21 12.16 17.58
N TYR A 118 4.10 12.17 16.87
CA TYR A 118 3.29 13.37 16.64
C TYR A 118 2.71 13.91 17.95
N LYS A 119 2.21 13.05 18.82
CA LYS A 119 1.72 13.44 20.14
C LYS A 119 2.84 14.03 20.99
N ASP A 120 4.02 13.41 20.98
CA ASP A 120 5.17 13.90 21.72
C ASP A 120 5.59 15.28 21.23
N GLU A 121 5.60 15.52 19.91
CA GLU A 121 5.86 16.83 19.32
C GLU A 121 4.83 17.87 19.81
N CYS A 122 3.54 17.56 19.73
CA CYS A 122 2.48 18.48 20.16
C CYS A 122 2.48 18.69 21.66
N GLY A 123 2.77 17.62 22.43
CA GLY A 123 2.82 17.68 23.89
C GLY A 123 3.95 18.52 24.44
N SER A 124 5.09 18.57 23.73
CA SER A 124 6.25 19.36 24.18
C SER A 124 6.02 20.87 24.13
N ASN A 125 4.93 21.32 23.53
CA ASN A 125 4.56 22.72 23.41
C ASN A 125 3.52 23.19 24.45
N VAL A 126 3.17 22.32 25.37
CA VAL A 126 2.15 22.64 26.39
C VAL A 126 2.79 23.18 27.67
#